data_fb89c721f38d230719f8b2645b0a12b5
#
_entry.id   fb89c721f38d230719f8b2645b0a12b5
#
_cell.length_a   1.000
_cell.length_b   1.000
_cell.length_c   1.000
_cell.angle_alpha   90.00
_cell.angle_beta   90.00
_cell.angle_gamma   90.00
#
_symmetry.space_group_name_H-M   'P 1'
#
loop_
_entity.id
_entity.type
_entity.pdbx_description
1 polymer ?
#
loop_
_entity_poly.entity_id
_entity_poly.type
_entity_poly.pdbx_seq_one_letter_code
_entity_poly.pdbx_strand_id
1 'polypeptide(L)'
;MSKKIELEYELKTRSGSAVWALISTPIGLMKWLADEVTIDEDVATFIWGDPLREHDTHTATVVEMVKNNYIRFHWESSDSDSYWEMKMFHSEIAGNYHLLVTDFADDDDVEGLEQL
;
A
#
# COMPACT_ATOMS: atom_id res chain seq x y z
N MET A 1 -7.40 -16.87 12.34
CA MET A 1 -8.34 -16.14 11.48
C MET A 1 -7.81 -14.77 11.15
N SER A 2 -7.88 -14.38 9.89
CA SER A 2 -7.45 -13.04 9.51
C SER A 2 -8.60 -12.04 9.69
N LYS A 3 -8.24 -10.81 10.00
CA LYS A 3 -9.19 -9.72 10.15
C LYS A 3 -8.89 -8.66 9.10
N LYS A 4 -9.94 -8.18 8.45
CA LYS A 4 -9.82 -7.14 7.44
C LYS A 4 -9.71 -5.76 8.10
N ILE A 5 -8.71 -4.99 7.67
CA ILE A 5 -8.47 -3.64 8.15
C ILE A 5 -8.55 -2.70 6.96
N GLU A 6 -9.35 -1.64 7.09
CA GLU A 6 -9.49 -0.64 6.03
C GLU A 6 -9.18 0.75 6.57
N LEU A 7 -8.34 1.49 5.83
CA LEU A 7 -7.99 2.87 6.14
C LEU A 7 -8.30 3.73 4.92
N GLU A 8 -8.98 4.85 5.14
CA GLU A 8 -9.33 5.76 4.06
C GLU A 8 -8.63 7.10 4.28
N TYR A 9 -8.04 7.63 3.20
CA TYR A 9 -7.37 8.92 3.20
C TYR A 9 -7.98 9.80 2.12
N GLU A 10 -8.28 11.04 2.49
CA GLU A 10 -8.68 12.05 1.50
C GLU A 10 -7.42 12.74 0.99
N LEU A 11 -7.26 12.77 -0.33
CA LEU A 11 -6.12 13.39 -0.98
C LEU A 11 -6.56 14.72 -1.58
N LYS A 12 -5.82 15.78 -1.28
CA LYS A 12 -6.17 17.13 -1.76
C LYS A 12 -5.68 17.34 -3.20
N THR A 13 -6.12 16.49 -4.10
CA THR A 13 -5.76 16.58 -5.51
C THR A 13 -6.93 16.18 -6.39
N ARG A 14 -6.98 16.76 -7.58
CA ARG A 14 -7.98 16.43 -8.60
C ARG A 14 -7.34 15.65 -9.75
N SER A 15 -6.05 15.33 -9.64
CA SER A 15 -5.34 14.62 -10.69
C SER A 15 -5.30 13.12 -10.40
N GLY A 16 -6.05 12.34 -11.18
CA GLY A 16 -6.05 10.88 -11.05
C GLY A 16 -4.70 10.27 -11.37
N SER A 17 -3.98 10.83 -12.34
CA SER A 17 -2.65 10.33 -12.70
C SER A 17 -1.64 10.55 -11.58
N ALA A 18 -1.76 11.66 -10.83
CA ALA A 18 -0.91 11.91 -9.69
C ALA A 18 -1.17 10.92 -8.56
N VAL A 19 -2.45 10.59 -8.31
CA VAL A 19 -2.82 9.59 -7.30
C VAL A 19 -2.32 8.22 -7.71
N TRP A 20 -2.50 7.84 -8.97
CA TRP A 20 -2.02 6.56 -9.47
C TRP A 20 -0.51 6.43 -9.30
N ALA A 21 0.24 7.50 -9.58
CA ALA A 21 1.68 7.49 -9.39
C ALA A 21 2.08 7.30 -7.92
N LEU A 22 1.28 7.80 -6.98
CA LEU A 22 1.56 7.62 -5.54
C LEU A 22 1.47 6.17 -5.08
N ILE A 23 0.66 5.35 -5.73
CA ILE A 23 0.41 3.98 -5.29
C ILE A 23 1.04 2.93 -6.21
N SER A 24 1.48 3.31 -7.39
CA SER A 24 1.97 2.35 -8.40
C SER A 24 3.44 2.53 -8.78
N THR A 25 4.12 3.53 -8.25
CA THR A 25 5.53 3.77 -8.58
C THR A 25 6.39 3.75 -7.31
N PRO A 26 7.68 3.34 -7.42
CA PRO A 26 8.58 3.38 -6.27
C PRO A 26 8.71 4.79 -5.67
N ILE A 27 8.88 5.80 -6.52
CA ILE A 27 9.01 7.18 -6.06
C ILE A 27 7.76 7.64 -5.33
N GLY A 28 6.58 7.29 -5.86
CA GLY A 28 5.31 7.63 -5.22
C GLY A 28 5.16 6.97 -3.86
N LEU A 29 5.46 5.68 -3.78
CA LEU A 29 5.36 4.93 -2.52
C LEU A 29 6.37 5.41 -1.47
N MET A 30 7.54 5.89 -1.90
CA MET A 30 8.53 6.46 -0.98
C MET A 30 8.10 7.79 -0.37
N LYS A 31 7.11 8.44 -0.94
CA LYS A 31 6.62 9.71 -0.41
C LYS A 31 5.76 9.55 0.83
N TRP A 32 5.17 8.37 1.02
CA TRP A 32 4.20 8.22 2.11
C TRP A 32 4.20 6.86 2.81
N LEU A 33 4.68 5.80 2.17
CA LEU A 33 4.55 4.44 2.70
C LEU A 33 5.83 3.91 3.34
N ALA A 34 6.97 4.05 2.68
CA ALA A 34 8.22 3.46 3.14
C ALA A 34 9.38 4.40 2.81
N ASP A 35 10.52 4.20 3.46
CA ASP A 35 11.70 5.04 3.24
C ASP A 35 12.35 4.73 1.90
N GLU A 36 12.39 3.46 1.50
CA GLU A 36 12.84 3.06 0.18
C GLU A 36 11.90 2.01 -0.39
N VAL A 37 11.66 2.10 -1.69
CA VAL A 37 10.84 1.13 -2.43
C VAL A 37 11.51 0.87 -3.77
N THR A 38 11.66 -0.41 -4.10
CA THR A 38 12.07 -0.82 -5.44
C THR A 38 11.05 -1.80 -5.99
N ILE A 39 10.78 -1.71 -7.28
CA ILE A 39 9.87 -2.63 -7.96
C ILE A 39 10.60 -3.18 -9.18
N ASP A 40 10.76 -4.49 -9.22
CA ASP A 40 11.39 -5.21 -10.32
C ASP A 40 10.40 -6.24 -10.81
N GLU A 41 9.88 -6.03 -12.03
CA GLU A 41 8.78 -6.80 -12.60
C GLU A 41 7.56 -6.76 -11.67
N ASP A 42 7.21 -7.89 -11.04
CA ASP A 42 6.07 -7.95 -10.12
C ASP A 42 6.51 -8.08 -8.65
N VAL A 43 7.80 -7.90 -8.37
CA VAL A 43 8.34 -8.00 -7.01
C VAL A 43 8.65 -6.61 -6.48
N ALA A 44 8.01 -6.24 -5.38
CA ALA A 44 8.22 -4.97 -4.71
C ALA A 44 8.94 -5.18 -3.39
N THR A 45 10.01 -4.41 -3.15
CA THR A 45 10.75 -4.45 -1.90
C THR A 45 10.58 -3.13 -1.18
N PHE A 46 10.16 -3.20 0.08
CA PHE A 46 9.90 -2.05 0.92
C PHE A 46 10.89 -2.04 2.08
N ILE A 47 11.54 -0.90 2.31
CA ILE A 47 12.50 -0.73 3.40
C ILE A 47 12.05 0.43 4.27
N TRP A 48 11.90 0.16 5.56
CA TRP A 48 11.63 1.17 6.58
C TRP A 48 12.86 1.33 7.46
N GLY A 49 13.31 2.57 7.64
CA GLY A 49 14.51 2.89 8.37
C GLY A 49 15.67 3.24 7.46
N ASP A 50 16.84 3.45 8.05
CA ASP A 50 18.06 3.79 7.32
C ASP A 50 18.71 2.51 6.78
N PRO A 51 18.87 2.35 5.44
CA PRO A 51 19.49 1.15 4.87
C PRO A 51 20.90 0.88 5.37
N LEU A 52 21.59 1.89 5.91
CA LEU A 52 22.94 1.74 6.45
C LEU A 52 22.96 1.44 7.95
N ARG A 53 21.79 1.33 8.57
CA ARG A 53 21.62 1.07 10.01
C ARG A 53 20.54 0.02 10.19
N GLU A 54 19.92 -0.02 11.39
CA GLU A 54 18.79 -0.90 11.61
C GLU A 54 17.62 -0.50 10.74
N HIS A 55 17.08 -1.45 10.02
CA HIS A 55 15.93 -1.22 9.15
C HIS A 55 15.14 -2.53 9.00
N ASP A 56 13.87 -2.39 8.59
CA ASP A 56 13.01 -3.51 8.25
C ASP A 56 12.85 -3.59 6.74
N THR A 57 13.04 -4.78 6.21
CA THR A 57 12.85 -5.03 4.78
C THR A 57 11.74 -6.05 4.58
N HIS A 58 10.77 -5.73 3.75
CA HIS A 58 9.67 -6.63 3.41
C HIS A 58 9.49 -6.68 1.91
N THR A 59 9.29 -7.89 1.40
CA THR A 59 9.09 -8.11 -0.03
C THR A 59 7.68 -8.60 -0.29
N ALA A 60 7.06 -8.05 -1.33
CA ALA A 60 5.71 -8.39 -1.74
C ALA A 60 5.65 -8.64 -3.23
N THR A 61 4.70 -9.47 -3.66
CA THR A 61 4.43 -9.69 -5.07
C THR A 61 3.20 -8.89 -5.48
N VAL A 62 3.28 -8.20 -6.61
CA VAL A 62 2.11 -7.54 -7.20
C VAL A 62 1.25 -8.63 -7.83
N VAL A 63 0.11 -8.92 -7.22
CA VAL A 63 -0.77 -9.99 -7.69
C VAL A 63 -1.83 -9.48 -8.65
N GLU A 64 -2.17 -8.20 -8.58
CA GLU A 64 -3.11 -7.59 -9.50
C GLU A 64 -2.88 -6.09 -9.56
N MET A 65 -3.01 -5.51 -10.73
CA MET A 65 -2.88 -4.07 -10.93
C MET A 65 -3.82 -3.63 -12.04
N VAL A 66 -4.71 -2.70 -11.72
CA VAL A 66 -5.62 -2.10 -12.69
C VAL A 66 -5.35 -0.61 -12.72
N LYS A 67 -4.80 -0.13 -13.82
CA LYS A 67 -4.36 1.27 -13.97
C LYS A 67 -5.47 2.25 -13.62
N ASN A 68 -5.13 3.24 -12.81
CA ASN A 68 -6.05 4.29 -12.34
C ASN A 68 -7.19 3.74 -11.48
N ASN A 69 -7.03 2.55 -10.92
CA ASN A 69 -8.04 1.93 -10.08
C ASN A 69 -7.43 1.39 -8.80
N TYR A 70 -6.68 0.31 -8.87
CA TYR A 70 -6.08 -0.27 -7.68
C TYR A 70 -4.84 -1.08 -7.99
N ILE A 71 -4.04 -1.33 -6.93
CA ILE A 71 -2.91 -2.24 -6.97
C ILE A 71 -2.98 -3.14 -5.73
N ARG A 72 -2.75 -4.42 -5.91
CA ARG A 72 -2.89 -5.43 -4.87
C ARG A 72 -1.58 -6.20 -4.72
N PHE A 73 -1.13 -6.36 -3.47
CA PHE A 73 0.13 -7.01 -3.13
C PHE A 73 -0.10 -8.18 -2.19
N HIS A 74 0.78 -9.17 -2.28
CA HIS A 74 0.85 -10.27 -1.34
C HIS A 74 2.24 -10.30 -0.72
N TRP A 75 2.31 -10.24 0.61
CA TRP A 75 3.59 -10.31 1.32
C TRP A 75 4.19 -11.71 1.19
N GLU A 76 5.47 -11.81 0.83
CA GLU A 76 6.15 -13.10 0.69
C GLU A 76 6.25 -13.86 2.01
N SER A 77 6.27 -13.15 3.13
CA SER A 77 6.32 -13.76 4.45
C SER A 77 4.98 -14.31 4.93
N SER A 78 3.91 -14.06 4.18
CA SER A 78 2.57 -14.52 4.56
C SER A 78 2.26 -15.86 3.92
N ASP A 79 1.82 -16.83 4.73
CA ASP A 79 1.40 -18.15 4.26
C ASP A 79 -0.08 -18.20 3.87
N SER A 80 -0.82 -17.13 4.13
CA SER A 80 -2.25 -17.08 3.84
C SER A 80 -2.51 -16.48 2.47
N ASP A 81 -3.76 -16.59 2.01
CA ASP A 81 -4.22 -15.94 0.78
C ASP A 81 -4.50 -14.45 0.98
N SER A 82 -4.11 -13.91 2.12
CA SER A 82 -4.32 -12.50 2.42
C SER A 82 -3.51 -11.61 1.47
N TYR A 83 -4.04 -10.42 1.25
CA TYR A 83 -3.40 -9.42 0.41
C TYR A 83 -3.57 -8.05 1.05
N TRP A 84 -2.81 -7.08 0.56
CA TRP A 84 -3.10 -5.69 0.87
C TRP A 84 -3.27 -4.94 -0.44
N GLU A 85 -4.15 -3.96 -0.41
CA GLU A 85 -4.61 -3.30 -1.61
C GLU A 85 -4.66 -1.80 -1.38
N MET A 86 -4.28 -1.04 -2.40
CA MET A 86 -4.46 0.39 -2.42
C MET A 86 -5.38 0.71 -3.60
N LYS A 87 -6.55 1.25 -3.29
CA LYS A 87 -7.55 1.59 -4.29
C LYS A 87 -7.80 3.08 -4.28
N MET A 88 -7.75 3.69 -5.46
CA MET A 88 -8.09 5.11 -5.60
C MET A 88 -9.51 5.25 -6.11
N PHE A 89 -10.21 6.26 -5.65
CA PHE A 89 -11.52 6.59 -6.19
C PHE A 89 -11.77 8.09 -6.08
N HIS A 90 -12.62 8.58 -6.97
CA HIS A 90 -12.95 9.99 -7.06
C HIS A 90 -14.28 10.27 -6.37
N SER A 91 -14.27 11.25 -5.46
CA SER A 91 -15.51 11.69 -4.82
C SER A 91 -16.18 12.74 -5.71
N GLU A 92 -17.37 12.44 -6.21
CA GLU A 92 -18.11 13.37 -7.04
C GLU A 92 -18.56 14.59 -6.24
N ILE A 93 -18.80 14.41 -4.96
CA ILE A 93 -19.28 15.49 -4.09
C ILE A 93 -18.16 16.49 -3.79
N ALA A 94 -17.02 16.00 -3.37
CA ALA A 94 -15.89 16.86 -2.96
C ALA A 94 -14.96 17.23 -4.12
N GLY A 95 -14.99 16.45 -5.22
CA GLY A 95 -14.11 16.67 -6.35
C GLY A 95 -12.68 16.21 -6.14
N ASN A 96 -12.39 15.61 -4.99
CA ASN A 96 -11.06 15.11 -4.63
C ASN A 96 -10.99 13.60 -4.78
N TYR A 97 -9.75 13.08 -4.84
CA TYR A 97 -9.52 11.65 -4.82
C TYR A 97 -9.36 11.15 -3.39
N HIS A 98 -9.78 9.93 -3.16
CA HIS A 98 -9.61 9.21 -1.91
C HIS A 98 -8.79 7.97 -2.16
N LEU A 99 -8.01 7.59 -1.17
CA LEU A 99 -7.23 6.36 -1.19
C LEU A 99 -7.75 5.43 -0.11
N LEU A 100 -8.16 4.23 -0.51
CA LEU A 100 -8.59 3.19 0.41
C LEU A 100 -7.50 2.13 0.50
N VAL A 101 -6.93 1.97 1.68
CA VAL A 101 -5.93 0.94 1.93
C VAL A 101 -6.59 -0.19 2.69
N THR A 102 -6.55 -1.38 2.12
CA THR A 102 -7.13 -2.59 2.71
C THR A 102 -6.01 -3.58 3.02
N ASP A 103 -6.02 -4.13 4.23
CA ASP A 103 -5.06 -5.14 4.63
C ASP A 103 -5.77 -6.24 5.40
N PHE A 104 -5.14 -7.41 5.47
CA PHE A 104 -5.62 -8.53 6.26
C PHE A 104 -4.50 -8.94 7.21
N ALA A 105 -4.82 -9.02 8.49
CA ALA A 105 -3.86 -9.39 9.52
C ALA A 105 -4.44 -10.51 10.38
N ASP A 106 -3.54 -11.32 10.93
CA ASP A 106 -3.94 -12.32 11.91
C ASP A 106 -4.36 -11.60 13.19
N ASP A 107 -5.21 -12.26 14.00
CA ASP A 107 -5.73 -11.66 15.23
C ASP A 107 -4.62 -11.17 16.16
N ASP A 108 -3.47 -11.85 16.16
CA ASP A 108 -2.33 -11.49 17.00
C ASP A 108 -1.65 -10.19 16.54
N ASP A 109 -1.79 -9.83 15.27
CA ASP A 109 -1.14 -8.66 14.69
C ASP A 109 -2.04 -7.42 14.66
N VAL A 110 -3.32 -7.58 14.94
CA VAL A 110 -4.29 -6.49 14.83
C VAL A 110 -3.96 -5.31 15.73
N GLU A 111 -3.55 -5.56 16.96
CA GLU A 111 -3.21 -4.48 17.89
C GLU A 111 -2.05 -3.64 17.39
N GLY A 112 -1.04 -4.27 16.80
CA GLY A 112 0.09 -3.55 16.24
C GLY A 112 -0.32 -2.65 15.08
N LEU A 113 -1.19 -3.13 14.21
CA LEU A 113 -1.67 -2.36 13.06
C LEU A 113 -2.56 -1.20 13.48
N GLU A 114 -3.41 -1.39 14.47
CA GLU A 114 -4.30 -0.33 14.95
C GLU A 114 -3.55 0.81 15.63
N GLN A 115 -2.33 0.58 16.09
CA GLN A 115 -1.49 1.60 16.70
C GLN A 115 -0.69 2.42 15.70
N LEU A 116 -0.65 1.99 14.46
CA LEU A 116 0.01 2.72 13.40
C LEU A 116 -0.87 3.86 12.89
#